data_c64206321efcf7e9fd03ff67b93c7dee
#
_entry.id   c64206321efcf7e9fd03ff67b93c7dee
#
_cell.length_a   1.000
_cell.length_b   1.000
_cell.length_c   1.000
_cell.angle_alpha   90.00
_cell.angle_beta   90.00
_cell.angle_gamma   90.00
#
_symmetry.space_group_name_H-M   'P 1'
#
loop_
_entity.id
_entity.type
_entity.pdbx_description
1 polymer ?
#
loop_
_entity_poly.entity_id
_entity_poly.type
_entity_poly.pdbx_seq_one_letter_code
_entity_poly.pdbx_strand_id
1 'polypeptide(L)' 'MRIGKPYNATLLSIIARKEEISYAELQKEYCVPTPPGVVSSRNIMFDADLEALEAEGYINRNDDLITYIRR' A
#
# COMPACT_ATOMS: atom_id res chain seq x y z
N MET A 1 15.11 -13.53 -19.40
CA MET A 1 14.50 -12.36 -18.87
C MET A 1 13.68 -12.65 -17.64
N ARG A 2 13.76 -11.77 -16.69
CA ARG A 2 13.06 -11.97 -15.45
C ARG A 2 11.77 -11.13 -15.41
N ILE A 3 10.69 -11.77 -15.09
CA ILE A 3 9.43 -11.06 -14.96
C ILE A 3 9.27 -10.69 -13.49
N GLY A 4 9.19 -9.41 -13.22
CA GLY A 4 9.02 -8.95 -11.87
C GLY A 4 7.64 -9.31 -11.35
N LYS A 5 7.54 -9.49 -10.06
CA LYS A 5 6.25 -9.73 -9.46
C LYS A 5 5.39 -8.49 -9.57
N PRO A 6 4.12 -8.65 -9.90
CA PRO A 6 3.23 -7.51 -9.92
C PRO A 6 2.99 -7.02 -8.49
N TYR A 7 3.38 -5.81 -8.24
CA TYR A 7 3.09 -5.18 -6.95
C TYR A 7 2.75 -3.72 -7.20
N ASN A 8 2.15 -3.11 -6.22
CA ASN A 8 1.69 -1.74 -6.35
C ASN A 8 2.84 -0.77 -6.06
N ALA A 9 3.53 -0.36 -7.11
CA ALA A 9 4.68 0.52 -6.96
C ALA A 9 4.31 1.89 -6.42
N THR A 10 3.12 2.38 -6.77
CA THR A 10 2.65 3.67 -6.27
C THR A 10 2.46 3.64 -4.77
N LEU A 11 1.79 2.60 -4.28
CA LEU A 11 1.56 2.44 -2.86
C LEU A 11 2.88 2.27 -2.11
N LEU A 12 3.76 1.44 -2.65
CA LEU A 12 5.05 1.21 -2.02
C LEU A 12 5.88 2.49 -1.98
N SER A 13 5.81 3.33 -3.02
CA SER A 13 6.60 4.54 -3.04
C SER A 13 6.14 5.55 -1.99
N ILE A 14 4.84 5.57 -1.66
CA ILE A 14 4.35 6.43 -0.59
C ILE A 14 4.91 5.97 0.75
N ILE A 15 4.88 4.67 0.98
CA ILE A 15 5.39 4.10 2.22
C ILE A 15 6.90 4.33 2.34
N ALA A 16 7.63 4.12 1.23
CA ALA A 16 9.08 4.27 1.24
C ALA A 16 9.49 5.71 1.52
N ARG A 17 8.75 6.66 0.97
CA ARG A 17 9.07 8.07 1.17
C ARG A 17 8.85 8.50 2.61
N LYS A 18 7.82 7.97 3.25
CA LYS A 18 7.54 8.27 4.65
C LYS A 18 8.34 7.42 5.60
N GLU A 19 8.79 6.24 5.15
CA GLU A 19 9.48 5.22 5.91
C GLU A 19 8.60 4.57 6.96
N GLU A 20 7.69 5.31 7.55
CA GLU A 20 6.78 4.80 8.56
C GLU A 20 5.50 5.63 8.47
N ILE A 21 4.36 4.94 8.39
CA ILE A 21 3.08 5.63 8.20
C ILE A 21 1.99 4.78 8.84
N SER A 22 0.98 5.43 9.42
CA SER A 22 -0.15 4.70 9.97
C SER A 22 -1.07 4.24 8.84
N TYR A 23 -1.81 3.17 9.11
CA TYR A 23 -2.78 2.65 8.15
C TYR A 23 -3.78 3.73 7.72
N ALA A 24 -4.32 4.45 8.70
CA ALA A 24 -5.32 5.47 8.41
C ALA A 24 -4.75 6.59 7.54
N GLU A 25 -3.53 7.00 7.82
CA GLU A 25 -2.89 8.05 7.05
C GLU A 25 -2.55 7.58 5.64
N LEU A 26 -2.07 6.36 5.52
CA LEU A 26 -1.77 5.79 4.22
C LEU A 26 -3.03 5.65 3.38
N GLN A 27 -4.11 5.20 3.99
CA GLN A 27 -5.39 5.09 3.31
C GLN A 27 -5.85 6.46 2.81
N LYS A 28 -5.69 7.48 3.63
CA LYS A 28 -6.07 8.82 3.25
C LYS A 28 -5.25 9.35 2.08
N GLU A 29 -3.97 9.01 2.03
CA GLU A 29 -3.10 9.48 0.96
C GLU A 29 -3.26 8.69 -0.33
N TYR A 30 -3.54 7.41 -0.23
CA TYR A 30 -3.60 6.55 -1.41
C TYR A 30 -5.00 6.42 -1.99
N CYS A 31 -5.97 6.18 -1.13
CA CYS A 31 -7.35 6.00 -1.58
C CYS A 31 -7.94 7.34 -2.00
N VAL A 32 -8.87 7.28 -2.94
CA VAL A 32 -9.50 8.49 -3.46
C VAL A 32 -10.95 8.52 -3.03
N PRO A 33 -11.51 9.72 -2.77
CA PRO A 33 -12.93 9.83 -2.47
C PRO A 33 -13.74 9.51 -3.72
N THR A 34 -14.81 8.75 -3.54
CA THR A 34 -15.68 8.40 -4.65
C THR A 34 -17.11 8.78 -4.31
N PRO A 35 -17.89 9.23 -5.30
CA PRO A 35 -19.32 9.49 -5.06
C PRO A 35 -20.07 8.21 -4.73
N PRO A 36 -21.26 8.32 -4.14
CA PRO A 36 -22.08 7.14 -3.87
C PRO A 36 -22.33 6.34 -5.14
N GLY A 37 -22.17 5.03 -5.05
CA GLY A 37 -22.38 4.14 -6.18
C GLY A 37 -21.19 4.00 -7.12
N VAL A 38 -20.12 4.78 -6.89
CA VAL A 38 -18.91 4.70 -7.69
C VAL A 38 -17.83 3.98 -6.87
N VAL A 39 -17.13 3.05 -7.50
CA VAL A 39 -16.12 2.27 -6.82
C VAL A 39 -14.78 2.47 -7.53
N SER A 40 -13.75 2.71 -6.75
CA SER A 40 -12.39 2.84 -7.29
C SER A 40 -11.64 1.55 -7.06
N SER A 41 -10.99 1.03 -8.11
CA SER A 41 -10.18 -0.18 -7.94
C SER A 41 -9.06 0.05 -6.95
N ARG A 42 -8.53 1.26 -6.89
CA ARG A 42 -7.50 1.63 -5.92
C ARG A 42 -7.99 1.41 -4.50
N ASN A 43 -9.22 1.83 -4.21
CA ASN A 43 -9.78 1.68 -2.86
C ASN A 43 -10.07 0.21 -2.54
N ILE A 44 -10.60 -0.52 -3.52
CA ILE A 44 -10.94 -1.93 -3.33
C ILE A 44 -9.69 -2.75 -3.06
N MET A 45 -8.63 -2.50 -3.81
CA MET A 45 -7.42 -3.32 -3.76
C MET A 45 -6.44 -2.87 -2.69
N PHE A 46 -6.78 -1.83 -1.93
CA PHE A 46 -5.85 -1.25 -0.97
C PHE A 46 -5.32 -2.29 0.03
N ASP A 47 -6.24 -3.00 0.69
CA ASP A 47 -5.84 -4.00 1.68
C ASP A 47 -5.10 -5.17 1.04
N ALA A 48 -5.57 -5.62 -0.11
CA ALA A 48 -4.93 -6.73 -0.80
C ALA A 48 -3.52 -6.36 -1.25
N ASP A 49 -3.35 -5.12 -1.72
CA ASP A 49 -2.04 -4.64 -2.15
C ASP A 49 -1.09 -4.51 -0.96
N LEU A 50 -1.59 -4.06 0.19
CA LEU A 50 -0.77 -4.00 1.39
C LEU A 50 -0.33 -5.40 1.82
N GLU A 51 -1.25 -6.36 1.78
CA GLU A 51 -0.92 -7.74 2.10
C GLU A 51 0.15 -8.29 1.18
N ALA A 52 0.04 -7.99 -0.10
CA ALA A 52 1.02 -8.46 -1.07
C ALA A 52 2.40 -7.87 -0.81
N LEU A 53 2.47 -6.59 -0.48
CA LEU A 53 3.74 -5.94 -0.19
C LEU A 53 4.37 -6.53 1.07
N GLU A 54 3.55 -6.83 2.07
CA GLU A 54 4.05 -7.44 3.29
C GLU A 54 4.56 -8.86 3.01
N ALA A 55 3.81 -9.62 2.24
CA ALA A 55 4.19 -10.99 1.91
C ALA A 55 5.50 -11.04 1.11
N GLU A 56 5.74 -10.04 0.27
CA GLU A 56 6.96 -9.98 -0.51
C GLU A 56 8.14 -9.39 0.26
N GLY A 57 7.93 -8.93 1.48
CA GLY A 57 9.01 -8.42 2.31
C GLY A 57 9.36 -6.97 2.08
N TYR A 58 8.52 -6.22 1.42
CA TYR A 58 8.77 -4.80 1.19
C TYR A 58 8.40 -3.93 2.38
N ILE A 59 7.41 -4.36 3.15
CA ILE A 59 6.91 -3.59 4.29
C ILE A 59 6.67 -4.51 5.46
N ASN A 60 6.59 -3.92 6.64
CA ASN A 60 6.22 -4.61 7.86
C ASN A 60 4.99 -3.92 8.44
N ARG A 61 4.04 -4.71 8.89
CA ARG A 61 2.81 -4.18 9.49
C ARG A 61 2.77 -4.58 10.95
N ASN A 62 2.58 -3.59 11.80
CA ASN A 62 2.51 -3.80 13.23
C ASN A 62 1.32 -3.00 13.75
N ASP A 63 0.21 -3.69 14.02
CA ASP A 63 -1.06 -3.04 14.33
C ASP A 63 -1.45 -2.12 13.19
N ASP A 64 -1.63 -0.82 13.41
CA ASP A 64 -1.92 0.10 12.32
C ASP A 64 -0.70 0.85 11.83
N LEU A 65 0.49 0.42 12.20
CA LEU A 65 1.71 1.07 11.74
C LEU A 65 2.33 0.26 10.61
N ILE A 66 2.68 0.94 9.54
CA ILE A 66 3.27 0.32 8.37
C ILE A 66 4.66 0.90 8.20
N THR A 67 5.66 0.04 8.13
CA THR A 67 7.06 0.45 8.06
C THR A 67 7.68 -0.07 6.77
N TYR A 68 8.43 0.78 6.10
CA TYR A 68 9.16 0.38 4.91
C TYR A 68 10.40 -0.41 5.30
N ILE A 69 10.61 -1.54 4.65
CA ILE A 69 11.78 -2.37 4.91
C ILE A 69 12.86 -2.01 3.89
N ARG A 70 13.95 -1.48 4.37
CA ARG A 70 15.07 -1.18 3.49
C ARG A 70 15.83 -2.44 3.15
N ARG A 71 16.28 -2.51 1.93
CA ARG A 71 17.03 -3.65 1.44
C ARG A 71 18.43 -3.26 1.05
#